data_aa4a98476e5caf2a119f1f6a311fbae9
#
_entry.id   aa4a98476e5caf2a119f1f6a311fbae9
#
_cell.length_a   1.000
_cell.length_b   1.000
_cell.length_c   1.000
_cell.angle_alpha   90.00
_cell.angle_beta   90.00
_cell.angle_gamma   90.00
#
_symmetry.space_group_name_H-M   'P 1'
#
loop_
_entity.id
_entity.type
_entity.pdbx_description
1 polymer ?
#
loop_
_entity_poly.entity_id
_entity_poly.type
_entity_poly.pdbx_seq_one_letter_code
_entity_poly.pdbx_strand_id
1 'polypeptide(L)'
;MGENNQQATKDLPKLETNTVERLPPHPVCILKSKDDHTFELDIAALEGILLQKNVRDKQVVVVSVAGAFRKGKSFLLDFFLRYLQKKGADGWIGNDEEELTGFSWRGGAERETTGILLWSEPFFSVLPSGEEVVVLIMDTQGAFDSTSTVKDCATVFALSTMTSSVQVYNISSNIQEDNLQHLQLFTEYGRLALAESSSKPFQRLEFLVRDWSYPYEHPYGNGQSFLDKRISIDNEQHQELKRSRSQITSCFEKLGCFLMPHPGKIVASNPNFKGKLKDIDEDFIEYLSIFVPSLLAPKNLQVKCINGSDVTCRGLLEYFKAYIKVFEGGELPEPKSMLQATAEANNLAALAAAKDQYQRDMEQLCGGDTPYLVPKELDNRSEIYKSKARTLFNATRKMGGDEFSKEYEQRLIQEINELFDGFVKTNDSKNIFNAARTPAVFLVIIVLSYMTSGFFIMLGLTSLASVFNIILGLALLAVVAWAYIRFSGELREIGSQLDDIAEWIWDEVMMKVYAFALEQGTQAVIHRQITSSKKRE
;
A
#
# COMPACT_ATOMS: atom_id res chain seq x y z
N MET A 1 -28.15 50.54 -44.59
CA MET A 1 -28.61 49.20 -44.96
C MET A 1 -27.42 48.32 -45.00
N GLY A 2 -27.26 47.45 -44.03
CA GLY A 2 -26.16 46.54 -43.89
C GLY A 2 -26.39 45.73 -42.63
N GLU A 3 -27.05 44.59 -42.78
CA GLU A 3 -27.38 43.68 -41.68
C GLU A 3 -26.16 42.90 -41.22
N ASN A 4 -25.88 42.98 -39.93
CA ASN A 4 -24.90 42.16 -39.22
C ASN A 4 -25.52 40.80 -38.91
N ASN A 5 -24.98 39.73 -39.49
CA ASN A 5 -25.19 38.35 -39.07
C ASN A 5 -24.10 38.00 -38.05
N GLN A 6 -24.44 38.00 -36.76
CA GLN A 6 -23.63 37.38 -35.72
C GLN A 6 -24.09 35.93 -35.49
N GLN A 7 -23.25 34.99 -35.89
CA GLN A 7 -23.38 33.58 -35.54
C GLN A 7 -23.13 33.38 -34.06
N ALA A 8 -24.14 32.88 -33.37
CA ALA A 8 -24.02 32.40 -31.99
C ALA A 8 -23.23 31.10 -31.94
N THR A 9 -22.01 31.15 -31.43
CA THR A 9 -21.26 29.97 -30.99
C THR A 9 -21.86 29.48 -29.67
N LYS A 10 -22.41 28.27 -29.67
CA LYS A 10 -22.85 27.55 -28.48
C LYS A 10 -21.64 27.20 -27.64
N ASP A 11 -21.55 27.82 -26.47
CA ASP A 11 -20.62 27.41 -25.40
C ASP A 11 -21.02 26.02 -24.91
N LEU A 12 -20.15 25.05 -25.16
CA LEU A 12 -20.16 23.77 -24.48
C LEU A 12 -19.66 23.97 -23.03
N PRO A 13 -20.32 23.39 -22.01
CA PRO A 13 -19.85 23.51 -20.64
C PRO A 13 -18.48 22.82 -20.53
N LYS A 14 -17.48 23.59 -20.11
CA LYS A 14 -16.19 23.05 -19.71
C LYS A 14 -16.43 22.08 -18.54
N LEU A 15 -16.05 20.82 -18.72
CA LEU A 15 -15.89 19.88 -17.61
C LEU A 15 -14.90 20.52 -16.62
N GLU A 16 -15.42 20.96 -15.50
CA GLU A 16 -14.60 21.29 -14.33
C GLU A 16 -13.88 20.01 -13.90
N THR A 17 -12.60 19.94 -14.19
CA THR A 17 -11.73 18.99 -13.54
C THR A 17 -11.73 19.35 -12.05
N ASN A 18 -12.42 18.55 -11.24
CA ASN A 18 -12.30 18.59 -9.79
C ASN A 18 -10.83 18.32 -9.43
N THR A 19 -10.02 19.38 -9.39
CA THR A 19 -8.77 19.39 -8.67
C THR A 19 -9.15 19.30 -7.18
N VAL A 20 -9.07 18.10 -6.61
CA VAL A 20 -9.09 17.92 -5.17
C VAL A 20 -7.95 18.80 -4.65
N GLU A 21 -8.28 19.94 -4.04
CA GLU A 21 -7.31 20.78 -3.34
C GLU A 21 -6.62 19.91 -2.30
N ARG A 22 -5.35 19.56 -2.54
CA ARG A 22 -4.55 18.85 -1.54
C ARG A 22 -4.33 19.81 -0.38
N LEU A 23 -4.80 19.42 0.79
CA LEU A 23 -4.48 20.12 2.03
C LEU A 23 -2.95 20.26 2.14
N PRO A 24 -2.45 21.39 2.66
CA PRO A 24 -1.02 21.54 2.90
C PRO A 24 -0.52 20.42 3.84
N PRO A 25 0.76 20.04 3.75
CA PRO A 25 1.34 19.03 4.63
C PRO A 25 1.09 19.36 6.11
N HIS A 26 0.61 18.40 6.88
CA HIS A 26 0.22 18.57 8.29
C HIS A 26 0.40 17.26 9.08
N PRO A 27 0.46 17.31 10.41
CA PRO A 27 0.43 16.13 11.25
C PRO A 27 -0.94 15.45 11.20
N VAL A 28 -0.95 14.12 11.02
CA VAL A 28 -2.16 13.29 11.02
C VAL A 28 -2.11 12.33 12.19
N CYS A 29 -3.13 12.35 13.05
CA CYS A 29 -3.23 11.40 14.16
C CYS A 29 -3.64 10.03 13.62
N ILE A 30 -2.69 9.09 13.57
CA ILE A 30 -2.92 7.72 13.09
C ILE A 30 -3.32 6.78 14.22
N LEU A 31 -2.94 7.08 15.46
CA LEU A 31 -3.32 6.31 16.65
C LEU A 31 -3.81 7.28 17.73
N LYS A 32 -5.06 7.14 18.13
CA LYS A 32 -5.70 7.97 19.14
C LYS A 32 -5.93 7.18 20.41
N SER A 33 -5.50 7.71 21.56
CA SER A 33 -5.89 7.21 22.86
C SER A 33 -7.28 7.74 23.22
N LYS A 34 -8.19 6.89 23.67
CA LYS A 34 -9.53 7.23 24.15
C LYS A 34 -9.55 7.44 25.66
N ASP A 35 -10.62 8.03 26.17
CA ASP A 35 -10.79 8.30 27.61
C ASP A 35 -10.87 7.03 28.45
N ASP A 36 -11.26 5.90 27.85
CA ASP A 36 -11.31 4.57 28.47
C ASP A 36 -9.95 3.83 28.43
N HIS A 37 -8.87 4.52 28.02
CA HIS A 37 -7.53 3.97 27.84
C HIS A 37 -7.43 2.85 26.78
N THR A 38 -8.37 2.80 25.84
CA THR A 38 -8.25 2.01 24.62
C THR A 38 -7.63 2.84 23.49
N PHE A 39 -7.18 2.16 22.44
CA PHE A 39 -6.55 2.79 21.29
C PHE A 39 -7.39 2.58 20.04
N GLU A 40 -7.47 3.60 19.21
CA GLU A 40 -8.13 3.54 17.91
C GLU A 40 -7.14 3.91 16.81
N LEU A 41 -6.99 3.02 15.82
CA LEU A 41 -6.18 3.25 14.64
C LEU A 41 -7.03 3.88 13.55
N ASP A 42 -6.64 5.04 13.06
CA ASP A 42 -7.24 5.64 11.86
C ASP A 42 -6.67 4.98 10.60
N ILE A 43 -7.32 3.90 10.19
CA ILE A 43 -6.93 3.12 9.01
C ILE A 43 -7.03 3.97 7.74
N ALA A 44 -8.08 4.80 7.62
CA ALA A 44 -8.29 5.63 6.43
C ALA A 44 -7.18 6.66 6.25
N ALA A 45 -6.75 7.29 7.35
CA ALA A 45 -5.62 8.21 7.36
C ALA A 45 -4.31 7.51 6.95
N LEU A 46 -4.03 6.34 7.51
CA LEU A 46 -2.86 5.54 7.14
C LEU A 46 -2.88 5.11 5.67
N GLU A 47 -4.01 4.63 5.17
CA GLU A 47 -4.18 4.25 3.77
C GLU A 47 -3.95 5.44 2.84
N GLY A 48 -4.47 6.61 3.20
CA GLY A 48 -4.28 7.86 2.46
C GLY A 48 -2.80 8.26 2.31
N ILE A 49 -1.95 7.93 3.29
CA ILE A 49 -0.52 8.20 3.27
C ILE A 49 0.25 7.07 2.57
N LEU A 50 0.02 5.81 2.97
CA LEU A 50 0.85 4.66 2.60
C LEU A 50 0.47 4.00 1.27
N LEU A 51 -0.78 4.11 0.81
CA LEU A 51 -1.26 3.45 -0.41
C LEU A 51 -1.29 4.33 -1.65
N GLN A 52 -0.71 5.54 -1.61
CA GLN A 52 -0.55 6.38 -2.80
C GLN A 52 0.19 5.62 -3.90
N LYS A 53 -0.20 5.79 -5.16
CA LYS A 53 0.32 5.05 -6.32
C LYS A 53 1.85 5.08 -6.44
N ASN A 54 2.47 6.20 -6.08
CA ASN A 54 3.93 6.41 -6.11
C ASN A 54 4.66 6.02 -4.83
N VAL A 55 3.94 5.62 -3.77
CA VAL A 55 4.46 5.35 -2.41
C VAL A 55 4.37 3.86 -2.06
N ARG A 56 3.23 3.25 -2.30
CA ARG A 56 2.79 1.97 -1.74
C ARG A 56 3.78 0.81 -1.93
N ASP A 57 4.44 0.74 -3.07
CA ASP A 57 5.33 -0.37 -3.44
C ASP A 57 6.81 -0.09 -3.13
N LYS A 58 7.13 1.12 -2.61
CA LYS A 58 8.48 1.50 -2.23
C LYS A 58 8.83 1.02 -0.82
N GLN A 59 10.09 0.71 -0.60
CA GLN A 59 10.65 0.44 0.72
C GLN A 59 10.51 1.68 1.61
N VAL A 60 10.31 1.45 2.90
CA VAL A 60 10.02 2.52 3.85
C VAL A 60 11.11 2.67 4.91
N VAL A 61 11.46 3.92 5.19
CA VAL A 61 12.23 4.36 6.33
C VAL A 61 11.28 5.08 7.27
N VAL A 62 11.18 4.65 8.52
CA VAL A 62 10.34 5.31 9.52
C VAL A 62 11.23 5.81 10.64
N VAL A 63 11.27 7.13 10.84
CA VAL A 63 11.99 7.77 11.93
C VAL A 63 10.99 8.27 12.95
N SER A 64 11.07 7.72 14.16
CA SER A 64 10.20 8.06 15.27
C SER A 64 10.96 8.67 16.42
N VAL A 65 10.34 9.61 17.12
CA VAL A 65 10.88 10.20 18.35
C VAL A 65 9.92 9.90 19.50
N ALA A 66 10.39 9.17 20.51
CA ALA A 66 9.64 8.86 21.72
C ALA A 66 10.45 9.26 22.97
N GLY A 67 9.79 9.37 24.11
CA GLY A 67 10.43 9.72 25.38
C GLY A 67 9.54 10.56 26.26
N ALA A 68 10.10 11.11 27.33
CA ALA A 68 9.37 11.81 28.37
C ALA A 68 8.56 13.01 27.83
N PHE A 69 7.46 13.26 28.51
CA PHE A 69 6.58 14.39 28.28
C PHE A 69 7.34 15.74 28.37
N ARG A 70 7.01 16.69 27.49
CA ARG A 70 7.56 18.06 27.48
C ARG A 70 9.09 18.18 27.30
N LYS A 71 9.72 17.22 26.70
CA LYS A 71 11.17 17.23 26.42
C LYS A 71 11.51 17.57 24.96
N GLY A 72 10.63 18.31 24.26
CA GLY A 72 10.89 18.90 22.94
C GLY A 72 10.99 17.88 21.78
N LYS A 73 10.21 16.79 21.82
CA LYS A 73 10.15 15.81 20.72
C LYS A 73 9.64 16.44 19.42
N SER A 74 8.44 17.02 19.45
CA SER A 74 7.82 17.67 18.29
C SER A 74 8.65 18.84 17.78
N PHE A 75 9.25 19.63 18.68
CA PHE A 75 10.20 20.69 18.31
C PHE A 75 11.41 20.15 17.53
N LEU A 76 11.96 19.01 17.92
CA LEU A 76 13.05 18.35 17.21
C LEU A 76 12.61 17.85 15.83
N LEU A 77 11.42 17.26 15.77
CA LEU A 77 10.87 16.72 14.52
C LEU A 77 10.63 17.80 13.45
N ASP A 78 10.35 19.04 13.83
CA ASP A 78 10.22 20.12 12.87
C ASP A 78 11.55 20.44 12.17
N PHE A 79 12.68 20.25 12.83
CA PHE A 79 13.99 20.31 12.17
C PHE A 79 14.23 19.12 11.25
N PHE A 80 13.67 17.92 11.58
CA PHE A 80 13.71 16.77 10.66
C PHE A 80 12.91 17.07 9.40
N LEU A 81 11.71 17.62 9.53
CA LEU A 81 10.89 18.06 8.40
C LEU A 81 11.60 19.08 7.54
N ARG A 82 12.18 20.12 8.16
CA ARG A 82 12.94 21.17 7.47
C ARG A 82 14.12 20.61 6.68
N TYR A 83 14.85 19.65 7.26
CA TYR A 83 15.95 18.96 6.58
C TYR A 83 15.47 18.19 5.34
N LEU A 84 14.41 17.41 5.48
CA LEU A 84 13.84 16.60 4.40
C LEU A 84 13.22 17.49 3.29
N GLN A 85 12.50 18.55 3.66
CA GLN A 85 11.93 19.51 2.71
C GLN A 85 13.02 20.21 1.88
N LYS A 86 14.12 20.59 2.52
CA LYS A 86 15.29 21.18 1.86
C LYS A 86 16.26 20.14 1.27
N LYS A 87 15.90 18.84 1.30
CA LYS A 87 16.68 17.71 0.77
C LYS A 87 18.13 17.67 1.26
N GLY A 88 18.36 18.10 2.50
CA GLY A 88 19.68 18.14 3.09
C GLY A 88 20.69 19.10 2.43
N ALA A 89 20.20 20.10 1.68
CA ALA A 89 21.07 21.10 1.05
C ALA A 89 21.84 21.92 2.09
N ASP A 90 22.97 22.49 1.68
CA ASP A 90 23.72 23.41 2.54
C ASP A 90 22.82 24.54 3.03
N GLY A 91 22.90 24.88 4.34
CA GLY A 91 22.03 25.84 4.98
C GLY A 91 20.59 25.35 5.21
N TRP A 92 20.35 24.04 5.20
CA TRP A 92 19.03 23.42 5.44
C TRP A 92 18.37 23.91 6.72
N ILE A 93 19.15 24.25 7.74
CA ILE A 93 18.66 24.66 9.07
C ILE A 93 17.85 25.97 9.01
N GLY A 94 18.06 26.80 7.97
CA GLY A 94 17.34 28.06 7.75
C GLY A 94 18.12 29.28 8.12
N ASN A 95 17.42 30.39 8.21
CA ASN A 95 17.98 31.70 8.65
C ASN A 95 17.43 32.09 10.03
N ASP A 96 18.02 33.12 10.63
CA ASP A 96 17.73 33.56 11.99
C ASP A 96 16.27 33.98 12.24
N GLU A 97 15.56 34.46 11.22
CA GLU A 97 14.19 34.95 11.33
C GLU A 97 13.13 33.94 10.89
N GLU A 98 13.53 32.80 10.30
CA GLU A 98 12.62 31.80 9.80
C GLU A 98 11.95 31.04 10.95
N GLU A 99 10.62 31.17 11.07
CA GLU A 99 9.84 30.43 12.08
C GLU A 99 9.84 28.95 11.78
N LEU A 100 9.82 28.11 12.81
CA LEU A 100 9.75 26.68 12.70
C LEU A 100 8.29 26.25 12.53
N THR A 101 8.02 25.45 11.52
CA THR A 101 6.68 24.93 11.18
C THR A 101 6.70 23.43 11.02
N GLY A 102 5.60 22.76 11.38
CA GLY A 102 5.51 21.31 11.30
C GLY A 102 4.52 20.75 12.32
N PHE A 103 5.00 19.86 13.19
CA PHE A 103 4.21 19.32 14.29
C PHE A 103 3.88 20.42 15.29
N SER A 104 2.67 20.34 15.89
CA SER A 104 2.29 21.29 16.92
C SER A 104 3.12 21.10 18.20
N TRP A 105 3.72 22.16 18.68
CA TRP A 105 4.40 22.20 19.97
C TRP A 105 4.22 23.57 20.62
N ARG A 106 4.17 23.59 21.94
CA ARG A 106 4.09 24.83 22.72
C ARG A 106 4.88 24.72 24.02
N GLY A 107 5.27 25.83 24.57
CA GLY A 107 5.74 25.94 25.95
C GLY A 107 4.58 25.73 26.96
N GLY A 108 4.85 25.39 28.22
CA GLY A 108 3.85 25.25 29.28
C GLY A 108 3.69 23.83 29.86
N ALA A 109 2.71 23.61 30.72
CA ALA A 109 2.55 22.36 31.49
C ALA A 109 1.58 21.34 30.86
N GLU A 110 0.75 21.76 29.89
CA GLU A 110 -0.28 20.92 29.30
C GLU A 110 0.25 20.09 28.14
N ARG A 111 -0.37 18.94 27.89
CA ARG A 111 -0.05 18.03 26.81
C ARG A 111 -0.49 18.61 25.46
N GLU A 112 0.35 18.49 24.43
CA GLU A 112 0.04 18.87 23.06
C GLU A 112 -0.20 17.65 22.19
N THR A 113 0.72 16.69 22.19
CA THR A 113 0.65 15.47 21.36
C THR A 113 -0.07 14.35 22.10
N THR A 114 -1.09 13.74 21.46
CA THR A 114 -1.82 12.54 21.95
C THR A 114 -1.65 11.38 20.98
N GLY A 115 -1.37 10.18 21.48
CA GLY A 115 -1.21 9.00 20.65
C GLY A 115 0.03 9.04 19.73
N ILE A 116 -0.16 8.72 18.46
CA ILE A 116 0.89 8.75 17.43
C ILE A 116 0.44 9.62 16.26
N LEU A 117 1.28 10.58 15.91
CA LEU A 117 1.10 11.44 14.74
C LEU A 117 2.08 11.06 13.64
N LEU A 118 1.61 10.98 12.40
CA LEU A 118 2.42 10.80 11.21
C LEU A 118 2.34 12.07 10.35
N TRP A 119 3.46 12.49 9.77
CA TRP A 119 3.43 13.59 8.81
C TRP A 119 2.72 13.15 7.53
N SER A 120 1.76 13.95 7.04
CA SER A 120 0.85 13.58 5.94
C SER A 120 1.55 13.42 4.59
N GLU A 121 2.71 14.06 4.41
CA GLU A 121 3.47 14.02 3.16
C GLU A 121 4.68 13.07 3.31
N PRO A 122 4.73 11.96 2.53
CA PRO A 122 5.90 11.10 2.46
C PRO A 122 7.06 11.81 1.74
N PHE A 123 8.28 11.70 2.27
CA PHE A 123 9.48 12.20 1.62
C PHE A 123 10.16 11.10 0.80
N PHE A 124 10.74 11.47 -0.34
CA PHE A 124 11.48 10.55 -1.18
C PHE A 124 12.98 10.80 -1.06
N SER A 125 13.76 9.73 -0.93
CA SER A 125 15.20 9.78 -0.87
C SER A 125 15.81 8.62 -1.66
N VAL A 126 16.99 8.84 -2.23
CA VAL A 126 17.71 7.81 -2.98
C VAL A 126 18.88 7.32 -2.14
N LEU A 127 18.89 6.04 -1.82
CA LEU A 127 19.96 5.38 -1.08
C LEU A 127 21.26 5.34 -1.90
N PRO A 128 22.43 5.14 -1.28
CA PRO A 128 23.69 4.91 -2.00
C PRO A 128 23.66 3.74 -2.98
N SER A 129 22.75 2.78 -2.79
CA SER A 129 22.47 1.68 -3.72
C SER A 129 21.80 2.12 -5.03
N GLY A 130 21.30 3.35 -5.11
CA GLY A 130 20.47 3.86 -6.21
C GLY A 130 18.98 3.58 -6.05
N GLU A 131 18.57 2.90 -5.01
CA GLU A 131 17.16 2.59 -4.72
C GLU A 131 16.45 3.80 -4.10
N GLU A 132 15.25 4.11 -4.60
CA GLU A 132 14.42 5.18 -4.07
C GLU A 132 13.52 4.66 -2.97
N VAL A 133 13.62 5.25 -1.79
CA VAL A 133 12.86 4.89 -0.58
C VAL A 133 11.95 6.03 -0.14
N VAL A 134 10.94 5.68 0.64
CA VAL A 134 10.03 6.62 1.29
C VAL A 134 10.45 6.83 2.72
N VAL A 135 10.59 8.09 3.15
CA VAL A 135 10.90 8.47 4.52
C VAL A 135 9.66 9.04 5.19
N LEU A 136 9.26 8.45 6.30
CA LEU A 136 8.14 8.86 7.14
C LEU A 136 8.64 9.39 8.48
N ILE A 137 8.05 10.49 8.94
CA ILE A 137 8.36 11.11 10.21
C ILE A 137 7.18 10.95 11.17
N MET A 138 7.45 10.37 12.34
CA MET A 138 6.45 9.97 13.32
C MET A 138 6.72 10.63 14.68
N ASP A 139 5.74 11.39 15.19
CA ASP A 139 5.74 11.95 16.55
C ASP A 139 4.90 11.06 17.48
N THR A 140 5.32 10.95 18.71
CA THR A 140 4.62 10.16 19.73
C THR A 140 4.24 11.03 20.93
N GLN A 141 3.13 10.69 21.57
CA GLN A 141 2.82 11.31 22.86
C GLN A 141 3.95 11.10 23.86
N GLY A 142 4.14 12.08 24.74
CA GLY A 142 5.12 11.99 25.81
C GLY A 142 4.73 10.95 26.85
N ALA A 143 5.68 10.15 27.29
CA ALA A 143 5.51 9.24 28.42
C ALA A 143 5.45 10.02 29.74
N PHE A 144 4.69 9.48 30.71
CA PHE A 144 4.61 9.97 32.10
C PHE A 144 3.98 11.36 32.26
N ASP A 145 2.96 11.66 31.47
CA ASP A 145 2.08 12.80 31.75
C ASP A 145 1.07 12.48 32.88
N SER A 146 0.36 13.49 33.38
CA SER A 146 -0.59 13.35 34.46
C SER A 146 -1.90 12.63 34.10
N THR A 147 -2.15 12.37 32.80
CA THR A 147 -3.40 11.85 32.28
C THR A 147 -3.26 10.46 31.63
N SER A 148 -2.03 10.06 31.28
CA SER A 148 -1.76 8.77 30.65
C SER A 148 -1.37 7.72 31.67
N THR A 149 -1.89 6.50 31.51
CA THR A 149 -1.46 5.36 32.32
C THR A 149 -0.08 4.88 31.89
N VAL A 150 0.59 4.10 32.74
CA VAL A 150 1.84 3.41 32.38
C VAL A 150 1.63 2.52 31.16
N LYS A 151 0.43 1.89 31.06
CA LYS A 151 0.03 1.08 29.93
C LYS A 151 -0.03 1.91 28.63
N ASP A 152 -0.67 3.08 28.66
CA ASP A 152 -0.81 3.94 27.48
C ASP A 152 0.57 4.34 26.95
N CYS A 153 1.45 4.76 27.86
CA CYS A 153 2.83 5.12 27.52
C CYS A 153 3.61 3.94 26.92
N ALA A 154 3.49 2.75 27.53
CA ALA A 154 4.15 1.54 27.06
C ALA A 154 3.62 1.11 25.69
N THR A 155 2.30 1.19 25.46
CA THR A 155 1.66 0.85 24.16
C THR A 155 2.15 1.75 23.04
N VAL A 156 2.11 3.09 23.22
CA VAL A 156 2.56 4.04 22.20
C VAL A 156 4.05 3.86 21.90
N PHE A 157 4.87 3.68 22.94
CA PHE A 157 6.30 3.43 22.76
C PHE A 157 6.54 2.09 22.04
N ALA A 158 5.76 1.05 22.37
CA ALA A 158 5.79 -0.25 21.72
C ALA A 158 5.54 -0.14 20.23
N LEU A 159 4.38 0.39 19.87
CA LEU A 159 3.98 0.54 18.49
C LEU A 159 4.98 1.38 17.69
N SER A 160 5.48 2.47 18.27
CA SER A 160 6.47 3.30 17.59
C SER A 160 7.79 2.55 17.35
N THR A 161 8.27 1.77 18.32
CA THR A 161 9.52 0.99 18.18
C THR A 161 9.36 -0.15 17.17
N MET A 162 8.23 -0.87 17.21
CA MET A 162 7.98 -1.99 16.31
C MET A 162 7.82 -1.56 14.85
N THR A 163 7.26 -0.37 14.60
CA THR A 163 7.00 0.13 13.26
C THR A 163 8.09 1.04 12.71
N SER A 164 8.98 1.60 13.54
CA SER A 164 10.10 2.44 13.08
C SER A 164 11.33 1.61 12.69
N SER A 165 12.15 2.15 11.77
CA SER A 165 13.50 1.69 11.48
C SER A 165 14.56 2.40 12.33
N VAL A 166 14.26 3.65 12.71
CA VAL A 166 15.07 4.45 13.63
C VAL A 166 14.17 4.97 14.75
N GLN A 167 14.40 4.47 15.96
CA GLN A 167 13.72 4.97 17.15
C GLN A 167 14.67 5.91 17.89
N VAL A 168 14.35 7.20 17.93
CA VAL A 168 15.06 8.17 18.78
C VAL A 168 14.40 8.17 20.15
N TYR A 169 15.15 7.76 21.16
CA TYR A 169 14.71 7.80 22.55
C TYR A 169 15.20 9.08 23.20
N ASN A 170 14.31 10.07 23.26
CA ASN A 170 14.56 11.42 23.75
C ASN A 170 14.44 11.45 25.28
N ILE A 171 15.56 11.52 25.97
CA ILE A 171 15.69 11.53 27.44
C ILE A 171 16.38 12.81 27.90
N SER A 172 16.24 13.16 29.16
CA SER A 172 16.80 14.39 29.72
C SER A 172 17.96 14.10 30.66
N SER A 173 19.03 14.86 30.54
CA SER A 173 20.18 14.95 31.42
C SER A 173 21.05 13.70 31.56
N ASN A 174 20.49 12.49 31.59
CA ASN A 174 21.27 11.25 31.80
C ASN A 174 20.48 10.02 31.36
N ILE A 175 21.19 8.92 31.05
CA ILE A 175 20.59 7.59 30.90
C ILE A 175 20.50 6.96 32.30
N GLN A 176 19.27 6.80 32.80
CA GLN A 176 18.96 6.24 34.11
C GLN A 176 18.42 4.81 33.98
N GLU A 177 18.38 4.06 35.08
CA GLU A 177 17.89 2.67 35.07
C GLU A 177 16.40 2.55 34.70
N ASP A 178 15.57 3.50 35.12
CA ASP A 178 14.17 3.58 34.70
C ASP A 178 14.02 3.70 33.17
N ASN A 179 14.90 4.47 32.50
CA ASN A 179 14.91 4.58 31.06
C ASN A 179 15.23 3.24 30.39
N LEU A 180 16.12 2.43 30.98
CA LEU A 180 16.42 1.09 30.47
C LEU A 180 15.29 0.08 30.78
N GLN A 181 14.63 0.20 31.95
CA GLN A 181 13.49 -0.64 32.31
C GLN A 181 12.29 -0.44 31.39
N HIS A 182 12.04 0.77 30.90
CA HIS A 182 10.99 1.02 29.93
C HIS A 182 11.19 0.26 28.62
N LEU A 183 12.41 -0.13 28.29
CA LEU A 183 12.71 -0.97 27.13
C LEU A 183 12.45 -2.46 27.39
N GLN A 184 12.18 -2.89 28.64
CA GLN A 184 12.10 -4.30 29.02
C GLN A 184 10.98 -5.06 28.27
N LEU A 185 9.82 -4.43 28.05
CA LEU A 185 8.71 -5.04 27.29
C LEU A 185 9.15 -5.48 25.89
N PHE A 186 9.94 -4.64 25.22
CA PHE A 186 10.41 -4.91 23.87
C PHE A 186 11.52 -5.94 23.85
N THR A 187 12.35 -5.94 24.86
CA THR A 187 13.47 -6.88 24.93
C THR A 187 12.99 -8.33 25.08
N GLU A 188 11.87 -8.54 25.76
CA GLU A 188 11.28 -9.88 25.84
C GLU A 188 10.63 -10.32 24.52
N TYR A 189 9.90 -9.42 23.84
CA TYR A 189 9.46 -9.65 22.46
C TYR A 189 10.65 -9.95 21.54
N GLY A 190 11.70 -9.13 21.62
CA GLY A 190 12.91 -9.31 20.82
C GLY A 190 13.58 -10.66 21.04
N ARG A 191 13.61 -11.16 22.26
CA ARG A 191 14.12 -12.50 22.60
C ARG A 191 13.31 -13.61 21.91
N LEU A 192 11.99 -13.51 21.91
CA LEU A 192 11.13 -14.48 21.21
C LEU A 192 11.30 -14.40 19.69
N ALA A 193 11.37 -13.19 19.15
CA ALA A 193 11.57 -12.99 17.72
C ALA A 193 12.93 -13.53 17.24
N LEU A 194 13.99 -13.39 18.04
CA LEU A 194 15.31 -13.99 17.77
C LEU A 194 15.28 -15.51 17.77
N ALA A 195 14.41 -16.14 18.56
CA ALA A 195 14.28 -17.60 18.58
C ALA A 195 13.68 -18.15 17.27
N GLU A 196 12.82 -17.36 16.59
CA GLU A 196 12.23 -17.71 15.28
C GLU A 196 13.07 -17.19 14.10
N SER A 197 13.85 -16.14 14.30
CA SER A 197 14.66 -15.47 13.27
C SER A 197 16.12 -15.42 13.67
N SER A 198 17.02 -15.55 12.69
CA SER A 198 18.46 -15.35 12.92
C SER A 198 18.88 -13.87 12.93
N SER A 199 17.97 -12.92 12.68
CA SER A 199 18.23 -11.49 12.64
C SER A 199 17.63 -10.78 13.85
N LYS A 200 18.28 -9.69 14.29
CA LYS A 200 17.77 -8.85 15.37
C LYS A 200 16.46 -8.17 14.94
N PRO A 201 15.43 -8.13 15.82
CA PRO A 201 14.09 -7.64 15.44
C PRO A 201 14.01 -6.15 15.19
N PHE A 202 14.91 -5.35 15.79
CA PHE A 202 14.91 -3.90 15.68
C PHE A 202 16.21 -3.41 15.04
N GLN A 203 16.12 -2.36 14.22
CA GLN A 203 17.28 -1.84 13.51
C GLN A 203 18.10 -0.88 14.40
N ARG A 204 17.62 0.35 14.62
CA ARG A 204 18.38 1.37 15.33
C ARG A 204 17.61 1.98 16.49
N LEU A 205 18.22 1.97 17.67
CA LEU A 205 17.84 2.78 18.81
C LEU A 205 18.88 3.88 19.03
N GLU A 206 18.46 5.14 19.01
CA GLU A 206 19.30 6.30 19.22
C GLU A 206 18.92 6.99 20.53
N PHE A 207 19.76 6.90 21.56
CA PHE A 207 19.57 7.67 22.79
C PHE A 207 19.95 9.12 22.54
N LEU A 208 18.97 10.02 22.52
CA LEU A 208 19.20 11.46 22.49
C LEU A 208 19.12 12.00 23.91
N VAL A 209 20.30 12.24 24.52
CA VAL A 209 20.38 12.80 25.86
C VAL A 209 20.33 14.33 25.75
N ARG A 210 19.19 14.91 26.08
CA ARG A 210 18.96 16.37 26.04
C ARG A 210 19.45 17.04 27.32
N ASP A 211 19.80 18.30 27.19
CA ASP A 211 20.22 19.16 28.33
C ASP A 211 21.46 18.57 29.05
N TRP A 212 22.37 18.00 28.26
CA TRP A 212 23.59 17.39 28.78
C TRP A 212 24.45 18.44 29.47
N SER A 213 24.75 18.21 30.75
CA SER A 213 25.40 19.22 31.62
C SER A 213 26.85 18.90 31.98
N TYR A 214 27.42 17.80 31.43
CA TYR A 214 28.76 17.31 31.77
C TYR A 214 29.69 17.18 30.57
N PRO A 215 29.81 18.25 29.71
CA PRO A 215 30.65 18.18 28.50
C PRO A 215 32.14 17.98 28.79
N TYR A 216 32.58 18.27 30.04
CA TYR A 216 33.94 18.00 30.50
C TYR A 216 34.25 16.50 30.77
N GLU A 217 33.22 15.67 30.98
CA GLU A 217 33.36 14.19 31.09
C GLU A 217 33.19 13.52 29.73
N HIS A 218 32.14 13.90 29.03
CA HIS A 218 31.82 13.46 27.67
C HIS A 218 31.40 14.66 26.85
N PRO A 219 32.14 15.01 25.78
CA PRO A 219 31.83 16.19 24.96
C PRO A 219 30.47 16.04 24.28
N TYR A 220 29.87 17.16 23.91
CA TYR A 220 28.64 17.18 23.11
C TYR A 220 28.81 16.38 21.81
N GLY A 221 27.70 15.92 21.24
CA GLY A 221 27.69 15.15 20.01
C GLY A 221 27.77 13.64 20.25
N ASN A 222 28.79 12.98 19.76
CA ASN A 222 28.92 11.51 19.84
C ASN A 222 29.07 11.02 21.29
N GLY A 223 27.98 10.49 21.83
CA GLY A 223 27.92 9.90 23.18
C GLY A 223 28.17 8.39 23.25
N GLN A 224 28.77 7.76 22.23
CA GLN A 224 28.91 6.30 22.20
C GLN A 224 29.68 5.77 23.39
N SER A 225 30.80 6.38 23.75
CA SER A 225 31.61 5.95 24.92
C SER A 225 30.84 6.07 26.25
N PHE A 226 29.95 7.08 26.36
CA PHE A 226 29.05 7.23 27.49
C PHE A 226 28.01 6.10 27.52
N LEU A 227 27.36 5.81 26.38
CA LEU A 227 26.38 4.74 26.24
C LEU A 227 27.02 3.39 26.58
N ASP A 228 28.19 3.06 26.01
CA ASP A 228 28.90 1.80 26.22
C ASP A 228 29.16 1.56 27.71
N LYS A 229 29.52 2.62 28.45
CA LYS A 229 29.66 2.56 29.89
C LYS A 229 28.35 2.29 30.62
N ARG A 230 27.22 2.86 30.16
CA ARG A 230 25.88 2.68 30.76
C ARG A 230 25.29 1.30 30.51
N ILE A 231 25.55 0.72 29.35
CA ILE A 231 25.02 -0.60 28.97
C ILE A 231 26.02 -1.73 29.23
N SER A 232 27.23 -1.43 29.72
CA SER A 232 28.22 -2.46 30.11
C SER A 232 27.68 -3.34 31.24
N ILE A 233 28.02 -4.64 31.16
CA ILE A 233 27.67 -5.64 32.17
C ILE A 233 28.87 -5.88 33.05
N ASP A 234 28.74 -5.57 34.33
CA ASP A 234 29.75 -5.84 35.36
C ASP A 234 29.31 -7.05 36.20
N ASN A 235 30.30 -7.84 36.67
CA ASN A 235 30.04 -9.01 37.49
C ASN A 235 29.43 -8.68 38.86
N GLU A 236 29.62 -7.47 39.36
CA GLU A 236 29.07 -7.01 40.64
C GLU A 236 27.63 -6.49 40.54
N GLN A 237 27.10 -6.26 39.33
CA GLN A 237 25.75 -5.78 39.15
C GLN A 237 24.67 -6.83 39.50
N HIS A 238 23.49 -6.38 39.94
CA HIS A 238 22.35 -7.24 40.20
C HIS A 238 21.91 -7.98 38.91
N GLN A 239 21.46 -9.21 39.03
CA GLN A 239 21.07 -10.09 37.91
C GLN A 239 20.04 -9.45 36.97
N GLU A 240 19.06 -8.72 37.53
CA GLU A 240 18.02 -8.02 36.80
C GLU A 240 18.61 -6.96 35.85
N LEU A 241 19.56 -6.16 36.36
CA LEU A 241 20.23 -5.12 35.55
C LEU A 241 21.07 -5.73 34.42
N LYS A 242 21.76 -6.84 34.70
CA LYS A 242 22.52 -7.61 33.69
C LYS A 242 21.59 -8.11 32.60
N ARG A 243 20.43 -8.67 33.00
CA ARG A 243 19.44 -9.19 32.06
C ARG A 243 18.89 -8.08 31.13
N SER A 244 18.48 -6.93 31.68
CA SER A 244 17.97 -5.80 30.90
C SER A 244 19.00 -5.31 29.88
N ARG A 245 20.27 -5.13 30.27
CA ARG A 245 21.35 -4.68 29.36
C ARG A 245 21.62 -5.68 28.24
N SER A 246 21.75 -6.97 28.61
CA SER A 246 21.96 -8.07 27.65
C SER A 246 20.82 -8.14 26.63
N GLN A 247 19.57 -7.99 27.08
CA GLN A 247 18.40 -8.03 26.22
C GLN A 247 18.37 -6.83 25.25
N ILE A 248 18.61 -5.60 25.73
CA ILE A 248 18.66 -4.41 24.89
C ILE A 248 19.71 -4.59 23.77
N THR A 249 20.92 -5.00 24.11
CA THR A 249 22.01 -5.20 23.14
C THR A 249 21.72 -6.32 22.14
N SER A 250 20.95 -7.34 22.54
CA SER A 250 20.58 -8.44 21.64
C SER A 250 19.45 -8.09 20.69
N CYS A 251 18.57 -7.13 21.02
CA CYS A 251 17.36 -6.82 20.24
C CYS A 251 17.58 -5.80 19.12
N PHE A 252 18.54 -4.88 19.29
CA PHE A 252 18.81 -3.82 18.31
C PHE A 252 20.09 -4.10 17.52
N GLU A 253 20.04 -3.88 16.20
CA GLU A 253 21.23 -4.00 15.35
C GLU A 253 22.24 -2.93 15.67
N LYS A 254 21.79 -1.68 15.87
CA LYS A 254 22.60 -0.52 16.18
C LYS A 254 22.05 0.23 17.39
N LEU A 255 22.90 0.46 18.35
CA LEU A 255 22.67 1.36 19.48
C LEU A 255 23.56 2.59 19.32
N GLY A 256 22.97 3.76 19.34
CA GLY A 256 23.67 5.05 19.26
C GLY A 256 23.33 5.94 20.44
N CYS A 257 24.18 6.92 20.69
CA CYS A 257 23.92 7.96 21.68
C CYS A 257 24.45 9.29 21.18
N PHE A 258 23.63 10.33 21.36
CA PHE A 258 23.98 11.70 21.05
C PHE A 258 23.73 12.59 22.27
N LEU A 259 24.75 13.33 22.68
CA LEU A 259 24.71 14.24 23.83
C LEU A 259 24.43 15.65 23.32
N MET A 260 23.22 16.14 23.56
CA MET A 260 22.72 17.42 23.03
C MET A 260 22.81 18.50 24.11
N PRO A 261 23.40 19.67 23.81
CA PRO A 261 23.37 20.82 24.72
C PRO A 261 21.95 21.33 24.98
N HIS A 262 21.78 22.21 25.95
CA HIS A 262 20.51 22.85 26.23
C HIS A 262 20.15 23.86 25.11
N PRO A 263 18.89 23.95 24.66
CA PRO A 263 18.51 24.82 23.54
C PRO A 263 18.49 26.32 23.90
N GLY A 264 18.77 26.68 25.14
CA GLY A 264 18.78 28.06 25.61
C GLY A 264 17.59 28.39 26.50
N LYS A 265 17.80 29.44 27.29
CA LYS A 265 16.81 29.92 28.27
C LYS A 265 15.54 30.46 27.60
N ILE A 266 15.68 31.13 26.46
CA ILE A 266 14.56 31.72 25.72
C ILE A 266 13.60 30.60 25.29
N VAL A 267 14.14 29.49 24.72
CA VAL A 267 13.35 28.32 24.29
C VAL A 267 12.59 27.71 25.47
N ALA A 268 13.22 27.65 26.65
CA ALA A 268 12.63 27.03 27.83
C ALA A 268 11.56 27.89 28.52
N SER A 269 11.66 29.22 28.47
CA SER A 269 10.88 30.11 29.30
C SER A 269 9.97 31.10 28.56
N ASN A 270 10.17 31.32 27.25
CA ASN A 270 9.35 32.25 26.47
C ASN A 270 8.10 31.56 25.90
N PRO A 271 6.87 31.90 26.37
CA PRO A 271 5.64 31.28 25.85
C PRO A 271 5.33 31.68 24.40
N ASN A 272 5.94 32.72 23.88
CA ASN A 272 5.78 33.22 22.51
C ASN A 272 6.94 32.80 21.59
N PHE A 273 7.78 31.86 22.02
CA PHE A 273 8.86 31.32 21.19
C PHE A 273 8.27 30.59 19.97
N LYS A 274 8.76 30.91 18.76
CA LYS A 274 8.28 30.41 17.48
C LYS A 274 9.33 29.62 16.69
N GLY A 275 10.42 29.22 17.36
CA GLY A 275 11.46 28.40 16.74
C GLY A 275 12.44 29.16 15.85
N LYS A 276 12.55 30.50 16.00
CA LYS A 276 13.56 31.30 15.29
C LYS A 276 14.95 30.94 15.79
N LEU A 277 15.91 30.76 14.86
CA LEU A 277 17.27 30.33 15.21
C LEU A 277 17.98 31.32 16.12
N LYS A 278 17.78 32.64 15.94
CA LYS A 278 18.35 33.70 16.79
C LYS A 278 17.97 33.59 18.29
N ASP A 279 16.89 32.87 18.60
CA ASP A 279 16.39 32.68 19.96
C ASP A 279 16.89 31.38 20.58
N ILE A 280 17.68 30.58 19.84
CA ILE A 280 18.24 29.28 20.22
C ILE A 280 19.75 29.45 20.44
N ASP A 281 20.29 28.78 21.46
CA ASP A 281 21.72 28.81 21.75
C ASP A 281 22.55 28.23 20.58
N GLU A 282 23.65 28.88 20.26
CA GLU A 282 24.54 28.55 19.14
C GLU A 282 25.04 27.12 19.22
N ASP A 283 25.48 26.65 20.40
CA ASP A 283 25.93 25.28 20.62
C ASP A 283 24.82 24.26 20.23
N PHE A 284 23.57 24.57 20.61
CA PHE A 284 22.46 23.69 20.24
C PHE A 284 22.26 23.62 18.73
N ILE A 285 22.33 24.73 18.02
CA ILE A 285 22.22 24.82 16.56
C ILE A 285 23.35 24.03 15.90
N GLU A 286 24.59 24.18 16.37
CA GLU A 286 25.74 23.46 15.86
C GLU A 286 25.54 21.96 15.97
N TYR A 287 25.23 21.44 17.16
CA TYR A 287 25.07 20.01 17.37
C TYR A 287 23.79 19.45 16.74
N LEU A 288 22.74 20.25 16.59
CA LEU A 288 21.55 19.90 15.80
C LEU A 288 21.90 19.72 14.31
N SER A 289 22.77 20.58 13.78
CA SER A 289 23.27 20.49 12.40
C SER A 289 24.10 19.22 12.13
N ILE A 290 24.64 18.61 13.16
CA ILE A 290 25.35 17.32 13.10
C ILE A 290 24.36 16.16 13.30
N PHE A 291 23.47 16.27 14.29
CA PHE A 291 22.55 15.20 14.67
C PHE A 291 21.56 14.85 13.57
N VAL A 292 20.87 15.83 13.00
CA VAL A 292 19.81 15.58 12.02
C VAL A 292 20.34 14.87 10.77
N PRO A 293 21.45 15.29 10.14
CA PRO A 293 22.03 14.54 9.01
C PRO A 293 22.57 13.16 9.41
N SER A 294 22.99 12.95 10.68
CA SER A 294 23.44 11.62 11.14
C SER A 294 22.34 10.56 11.10
N LEU A 295 21.08 10.98 11.09
CA LEU A 295 19.91 10.11 10.96
C LEU A 295 19.31 10.13 9.55
N LEU A 296 19.19 11.30 8.92
CA LEU A 296 18.37 11.55 7.74
C LEU A 296 19.15 11.72 6.42
N ALA A 297 20.47 11.86 6.45
CA ALA A 297 21.24 11.90 5.21
C ALA A 297 21.08 10.57 4.44
N PRO A 298 20.97 10.58 3.11
CA PRO A 298 20.72 9.37 2.30
C PRO A 298 21.62 8.18 2.63
N LYS A 299 22.90 8.43 2.94
CA LYS A 299 23.88 7.41 3.33
C LYS A 299 23.64 6.80 4.72
N ASN A 300 22.82 7.43 5.55
CA ASN A 300 22.55 7.03 6.94
C ASN A 300 21.12 6.48 7.12
N LEU A 301 20.28 6.61 6.09
CA LEU A 301 18.91 6.09 6.11
C LEU A 301 18.94 4.57 6.27
N GLN A 302 18.05 4.07 7.10
CA GLN A 302 17.89 2.64 7.37
C GLN A 302 16.48 2.22 7.01
N VAL A 303 16.35 1.33 6.02
CA VAL A 303 15.07 0.77 5.60
C VAL A 303 14.48 -0.07 6.74
N LYS A 304 13.17 0.01 6.94
CA LYS A 304 12.50 -0.87 7.89
C LYS A 304 12.63 -2.32 7.43
N CYS A 305 13.18 -3.14 8.29
CA CYS A 305 13.32 -4.57 8.05
C CYS A 305 12.61 -5.35 9.16
N ILE A 306 11.87 -6.38 8.81
CA ILE A 306 11.22 -7.30 9.73
C ILE A 306 11.54 -8.71 9.27
N ASN A 307 12.08 -9.53 10.16
CA ASN A 307 12.49 -10.90 9.87
C ASN A 307 13.48 -11.03 8.69
N GLY A 308 14.37 -10.06 8.52
CA GLY A 308 15.34 -10.04 7.42
C GLY A 308 14.76 -9.67 6.05
N SER A 309 13.52 -9.21 5.99
CA SER A 309 12.88 -8.72 4.76
C SER A 309 12.57 -7.24 4.88
N ASP A 310 12.91 -6.47 3.84
CA ASP A 310 12.59 -5.05 3.76
C ASP A 310 11.08 -4.84 3.63
N VAL A 311 10.58 -3.85 4.35
CA VAL A 311 9.16 -3.54 4.43
C VAL A 311 8.81 -2.43 3.45
N THR A 312 7.79 -2.66 2.62
CA THR A 312 7.20 -1.62 1.76
C THR A 312 6.17 -0.79 2.55
N CYS A 313 5.78 0.37 2.02
CA CYS A 313 4.76 1.20 2.65
C CYS A 313 3.43 0.44 2.82
N ARG A 314 3.03 -0.38 1.85
CA ARG A 314 1.86 -1.26 1.96
C ARG A 314 2.04 -2.32 3.05
N GLY A 315 3.21 -2.96 3.11
CA GLY A 315 3.52 -3.92 4.17
C GLY A 315 3.45 -3.29 5.56
N LEU A 316 3.93 -2.06 5.71
CA LEU A 316 3.87 -1.33 6.99
C LEU A 316 2.43 -1.14 7.48
N LEU A 317 1.47 -0.88 6.57
CA LEU A 317 0.05 -0.79 6.93
C LEU A 317 -0.46 -2.08 7.58
N GLU A 318 -0.11 -3.24 7.03
CA GLU A 318 -0.53 -4.53 7.60
C GLU A 318 0.09 -4.78 8.99
N TYR A 319 1.33 -4.32 9.21
CA TYR A 319 1.93 -4.38 10.55
C TYR A 319 1.21 -3.47 11.55
N PHE A 320 0.83 -2.25 11.18
CA PHE A 320 0.02 -1.38 12.05
C PHE A 320 -1.32 -2.04 12.40
N LYS A 321 -2.04 -2.58 11.40
CA LYS A 321 -3.32 -3.26 11.60
C LYS A 321 -3.21 -4.48 12.54
N ALA A 322 -2.17 -5.28 12.38
CA ALA A 322 -1.96 -6.48 13.20
C ALA A 322 -1.56 -6.13 14.64
N TYR A 323 -0.66 -5.16 14.80
CA TYR A 323 -0.21 -4.77 16.14
C TYR A 323 -1.31 -4.14 16.97
N ILE A 324 -2.13 -3.24 16.39
CA ILE A 324 -3.19 -2.59 17.17
C ILE A 324 -4.20 -3.59 17.73
N LYS A 325 -4.56 -4.64 17.00
CA LYS A 325 -5.46 -5.70 17.49
C LYS A 325 -4.95 -6.35 18.78
N VAL A 326 -3.63 -6.49 18.92
CA VAL A 326 -3.04 -7.06 20.14
C VAL A 326 -3.12 -6.09 21.31
N PHE A 327 -3.10 -4.79 21.05
CA PHE A 327 -3.18 -3.74 22.08
C PHE A 327 -4.62 -3.28 22.40
N GLU A 328 -5.63 -3.78 21.69
CA GLU A 328 -7.05 -3.50 21.99
C GLU A 328 -7.52 -4.11 23.34
N GLY A 329 -6.79 -5.09 23.87
CA GLY A 329 -7.09 -5.72 25.16
C GLY A 329 -6.92 -4.78 26.36
N GLY A 330 -7.58 -5.11 27.48
CA GLY A 330 -7.52 -4.33 28.73
C GLY A 330 -6.16 -4.31 29.43
N GLU A 331 -5.22 -5.21 29.08
CA GLU A 331 -3.89 -5.34 29.68
C GLU A 331 -2.80 -5.15 28.62
N LEU A 332 -1.55 -4.95 29.05
CA LEU A 332 -0.41 -4.98 28.12
C LEU A 332 -0.30 -6.37 27.50
N PRO A 333 -0.13 -6.48 26.18
CA PRO A 333 -0.09 -7.76 25.51
C PRO A 333 1.14 -8.57 25.94
N GLU A 334 0.97 -9.88 26.01
CA GLU A 334 2.09 -10.78 26.16
C GLU A 334 3.02 -10.69 24.95
N PRO A 335 4.34 -10.78 25.13
CA PRO A 335 5.30 -10.79 24.02
C PRO A 335 5.02 -11.86 22.96
N LYS A 336 4.44 -13.01 23.36
CA LYS A 336 4.03 -14.08 22.44
C LYS A 336 2.89 -13.64 21.50
N SER A 337 1.92 -12.89 22.00
CA SER A 337 0.82 -12.35 21.16
C SER A 337 1.35 -11.33 20.16
N MET A 338 2.32 -10.50 20.53
CA MET A 338 2.99 -9.57 19.64
C MET A 338 3.76 -10.30 18.52
N LEU A 339 4.42 -11.41 18.86
CA LEU A 339 5.14 -12.24 17.90
C LEU A 339 4.18 -12.87 16.89
N GLN A 340 3.04 -13.38 17.35
CA GLN A 340 2.01 -13.95 16.49
C GLN A 340 1.41 -12.89 15.56
N ALA A 341 1.14 -11.68 16.04
CA ALA A 341 0.69 -10.56 15.20
C ALA A 341 1.73 -10.17 14.15
N THR A 342 3.03 -10.21 14.50
CA THR A 342 4.10 -9.98 13.53
C THR A 342 4.13 -11.06 12.45
N ALA A 343 3.94 -12.32 12.81
CA ALA A 343 3.85 -13.43 11.86
C ALA A 343 2.64 -13.28 10.93
N GLU A 344 1.48 -12.93 11.47
CA GLU A 344 0.27 -12.64 10.68
C GLU A 344 0.51 -11.52 9.66
N ALA A 345 0.99 -10.37 10.12
CA ALA A 345 1.27 -9.22 9.26
C ALA A 345 2.32 -9.53 8.19
N ASN A 346 3.37 -10.27 8.53
CA ASN A 346 4.41 -10.68 7.60
C ASN A 346 3.84 -11.56 6.48
N ASN A 347 3.00 -12.55 6.81
CA ASN A 347 2.34 -13.40 5.82
C ASN A 347 1.34 -12.62 4.97
N LEU A 348 0.55 -11.70 5.56
CA LEU A 348 -0.37 -10.82 4.82
C LEU A 348 0.37 -9.89 3.87
N ALA A 349 1.50 -9.30 4.28
CA ALA A 349 2.32 -8.46 3.41
C ALA A 349 2.88 -9.25 2.22
N ALA A 350 3.35 -10.49 2.45
CA ALA A 350 3.84 -11.37 1.38
C ALA A 350 2.70 -11.76 0.42
N LEU A 351 1.51 -12.07 0.94
CA LEU A 351 0.30 -12.36 0.15
C LEU A 351 -0.08 -11.16 -0.72
N ALA A 352 -0.15 -9.96 -0.13
CA ALA A 352 -0.51 -8.74 -0.85
C ALA A 352 0.47 -8.45 -2.00
N ALA A 353 1.78 -8.57 -1.77
CA ALA A 353 2.80 -8.37 -2.79
C ALA A 353 2.68 -9.37 -3.96
N ALA A 354 2.43 -10.65 -3.65
CA ALA A 354 2.25 -11.70 -4.65
C ALA A 354 0.97 -11.52 -5.48
N LYS A 355 -0.15 -11.18 -4.81
CA LYS A 355 -1.44 -10.89 -5.45
C LYS A 355 -1.35 -9.69 -6.40
N ASP A 356 -0.69 -8.63 -5.97
CA ASP A 356 -0.51 -7.44 -6.79
C ASP A 356 0.37 -7.69 -8.01
N GLN A 357 1.38 -8.54 -7.88
CA GLN A 357 2.17 -8.95 -9.04
C GLN A 357 1.30 -9.68 -10.06
N TYR A 358 0.46 -10.62 -9.61
CA TYR A 358 -0.50 -11.30 -10.47
C TYR A 358 -1.47 -10.32 -11.14
N GLN A 359 -2.03 -9.41 -10.36
CA GLN A 359 -2.96 -8.40 -10.88
C GLN A 359 -2.31 -7.52 -11.96
N ARG A 360 -1.09 -7.02 -11.72
CA ARG A 360 -0.34 -6.22 -12.73
C ARG A 360 -0.07 -7.01 -14.01
N ASP A 361 0.35 -8.28 -13.89
CA ASP A 361 0.63 -9.13 -15.04
C ASP A 361 -0.65 -9.39 -15.86
N MET A 362 -1.80 -9.60 -15.19
CA MET A 362 -3.11 -9.76 -15.84
C MET A 362 -3.66 -8.46 -16.43
N GLU A 363 -3.50 -7.32 -15.76
CA GLU A 363 -3.89 -6.01 -16.29
C GLU A 363 -3.14 -5.67 -17.57
N GLN A 364 -1.84 -6.00 -17.66
CA GLN A 364 -1.05 -5.84 -18.88
C GLN A 364 -1.49 -6.77 -20.00
N LEU A 365 -1.95 -7.97 -19.66
CA LEU A 365 -2.38 -8.99 -20.63
C LEU A 365 -3.77 -8.69 -21.20
N CYS A 366 -4.75 -8.44 -20.35
CA CYS A 366 -6.16 -8.34 -20.73
C CYS A 366 -6.92 -7.18 -20.05
N GLY A 367 -6.22 -6.22 -19.42
CA GLY A 367 -6.81 -5.01 -18.84
C GLY A 367 -7.09 -3.91 -19.89
N GLY A 368 -7.85 -2.86 -19.51
CA GLY A 368 -8.08 -1.67 -20.33
C GLY A 368 -8.45 -1.96 -21.79
N ASP A 369 -7.80 -1.25 -22.73
CA ASP A 369 -8.06 -1.32 -24.17
C ASP A 369 -7.31 -2.47 -24.89
N THR A 370 -6.74 -3.45 -24.16
CA THR A 370 -6.09 -4.60 -24.81
C THR A 370 -7.10 -5.41 -25.61
N PRO A 371 -6.69 -6.03 -26.74
CA PRO A 371 -7.61 -6.84 -27.55
C PRO A 371 -8.10 -8.10 -26.84
N TYR A 372 -9.22 -8.65 -27.30
CA TYR A 372 -9.75 -9.93 -26.82
C TYR A 372 -8.74 -11.06 -26.98
N LEU A 373 -8.62 -11.91 -25.95
CA LEU A 373 -7.82 -13.12 -25.97
C LEU A 373 -8.73 -14.35 -25.99
N VAL A 374 -8.30 -15.38 -26.72
CA VAL A 374 -9.00 -16.67 -26.73
C VAL A 374 -8.92 -17.29 -25.32
N PRO A 375 -10.02 -17.87 -24.77
CA PRO A 375 -10.06 -18.39 -23.40
C PRO A 375 -8.91 -19.33 -23.05
N LYS A 376 -8.56 -20.26 -23.93
CA LYS A 376 -7.44 -21.19 -23.73
C LYS A 376 -6.09 -20.48 -23.53
N GLU A 377 -5.82 -19.40 -24.25
CA GLU A 377 -4.58 -18.62 -24.08
C GLU A 377 -4.62 -17.81 -22.80
N LEU A 378 -5.79 -17.24 -22.46
CA LEU A 378 -6.00 -16.52 -21.20
C LEU A 378 -5.75 -17.45 -19.99
N ASP A 379 -6.30 -18.66 -20.00
CA ASP A 379 -6.08 -19.68 -18.97
C ASP A 379 -4.60 -20.04 -18.83
N ASN A 380 -3.94 -20.34 -19.96
CA ASN A 380 -2.53 -20.69 -19.96
C ASN A 380 -1.64 -19.57 -19.38
N ARG A 381 -1.89 -18.32 -19.76
CA ARG A 381 -1.15 -17.16 -19.24
C ARG A 381 -1.42 -16.94 -17.76
N SER A 382 -2.67 -17.07 -17.35
CA SER A 382 -3.07 -16.96 -15.95
C SER A 382 -2.33 -17.98 -15.07
N GLU A 383 -2.24 -19.25 -15.49
CA GLU A 383 -1.52 -20.27 -14.72
C GLU A 383 -0.02 -19.99 -14.61
N ILE A 384 0.61 -19.43 -15.64
CA ILE A 384 2.01 -18.97 -15.57
C ILE A 384 2.16 -17.84 -14.53
N TYR A 385 1.27 -16.84 -14.56
CA TYR A 385 1.33 -15.72 -13.61
C TYR A 385 0.98 -16.15 -12.19
N LYS A 386 0.05 -17.08 -12.00
CA LYS A 386 -0.27 -17.72 -10.73
C LYS A 386 0.92 -18.47 -10.14
N SER A 387 1.64 -19.22 -10.97
CA SER A 387 2.88 -19.88 -10.56
C SER A 387 3.97 -18.87 -10.17
N LYS A 388 4.11 -17.76 -10.91
CA LYS A 388 5.04 -16.66 -10.58
C LYS A 388 4.68 -15.99 -9.25
N ALA A 389 3.40 -15.70 -9.01
CA ALA A 389 2.92 -15.12 -7.75
C ALA A 389 3.18 -16.07 -6.55
N ARG A 390 2.89 -17.36 -6.73
CA ARG A 390 3.19 -18.39 -5.73
C ARG A 390 4.69 -18.50 -5.43
N THR A 391 5.53 -18.43 -6.46
CA THR A 391 6.99 -18.43 -6.29
C THR A 391 7.46 -17.21 -5.51
N LEU A 392 6.92 -16.01 -5.81
CA LEU A 392 7.22 -14.79 -5.07
C LEU A 392 6.80 -14.89 -3.60
N PHE A 393 5.60 -15.39 -3.33
CA PHE A 393 5.12 -15.65 -1.96
C PHE A 393 6.06 -16.62 -1.23
N ASN A 394 6.44 -17.73 -1.85
CA ASN A 394 7.29 -18.74 -1.22
C ASN A 394 8.74 -18.31 -1.05
N ALA A 395 9.27 -17.43 -1.92
CA ALA A 395 10.60 -16.86 -1.81
C ALA A 395 10.71 -15.84 -0.66
N THR A 396 9.60 -15.20 -0.27
CA THR A 396 9.59 -14.25 0.84
C THR A 396 9.74 -15.00 2.16
N ARG A 397 10.70 -14.57 3.00
CA ARG A 397 10.89 -15.15 4.32
C ARG A 397 9.71 -14.82 5.23
N LYS A 398 9.08 -15.84 5.82
CA LYS A 398 7.88 -15.72 6.63
C LYS A 398 8.11 -16.18 8.07
N MET A 399 7.30 -15.66 8.99
CA MET A 399 7.27 -16.03 10.40
C MET A 399 6.07 -16.92 10.71
N GLY A 400 6.10 -17.63 11.84
CA GLY A 400 4.99 -18.46 12.33
C GLY A 400 5.04 -19.92 11.89
N GLY A 401 6.10 -20.34 11.21
CA GLY A 401 6.29 -21.72 10.76
C GLY A 401 5.56 -22.08 9.45
N ASP A 402 5.86 -23.29 8.95
CA ASP A 402 5.41 -23.72 7.62
C ASP A 402 3.89 -23.95 7.54
N GLU A 403 3.28 -24.48 8.61
CA GLU A 403 1.83 -24.73 8.63
C GLU A 403 1.04 -23.43 8.57
N PHE A 404 1.46 -22.44 9.37
CA PHE A 404 0.86 -21.12 9.38
C PHE A 404 0.99 -20.43 8.00
N SER A 405 2.17 -20.51 7.39
CA SER A 405 2.41 -19.94 6.06
C SER A 405 1.61 -20.62 4.94
N LYS A 406 1.36 -21.94 5.04
CA LYS A 406 0.51 -22.66 4.08
C LYS A 406 -0.93 -22.19 4.05
N GLU A 407 -1.50 -21.80 5.18
CA GLU A 407 -2.84 -21.23 5.25
C GLU A 407 -2.95 -19.95 4.40
N TYR A 408 -1.95 -19.07 4.49
CA TYR A 408 -1.89 -17.85 3.67
C TYR A 408 -1.59 -18.12 2.20
N GLU A 409 -0.84 -19.17 1.88
CA GLU A 409 -0.66 -19.62 0.49
C GLU A 409 -1.99 -20.08 -0.13
N GLN A 410 -2.79 -20.85 0.61
CA GLN A 410 -4.12 -21.26 0.16
C GLN A 410 -5.05 -20.06 -0.05
N ARG A 411 -5.03 -19.12 0.87
CA ARG A 411 -5.77 -17.85 0.74
C ARG A 411 -5.31 -17.04 -0.48
N LEU A 412 -4.02 -16.96 -0.75
CA LEU A 412 -3.49 -16.31 -1.96
C LEU A 412 -4.06 -16.94 -3.23
N ILE A 413 -4.08 -18.28 -3.31
CA ILE A 413 -4.62 -19.00 -4.46
C ILE A 413 -6.11 -18.71 -4.64
N GLN A 414 -6.87 -18.68 -3.55
CA GLN A 414 -8.28 -18.33 -3.58
C GLN A 414 -8.50 -16.90 -4.11
N GLU A 415 -7.81 -15.92 -3.54
CA GLU A 415 -7.94 -14.52 -3.95
C GLU A 415 -7.50 -14.28 -5.41
N ILE A 416 -6.49 -15.02 -5.89
CA ILE A 416 -6.08 -15.00 -7.30
C ILE A 416 -7.17 -15.56 -8.21
N ASN A 417 -7.84 -16.67 -7.82
CA ASN A 417 -8.92 -17.23 -8.59
C ASN A 417 -10.11 -16.27 -8.71
N GLU A 418 -10.48 -15.59 -7.62
CA GLU A 418 -11.53 -14.57 -7.62
C GLU A 418 -11.18 -13.39 -8.56
N LEU A 419 -9.91 -12.95 -8.56
CA LEU A 419 -9.44 -11.94 -9.50
C LEU A 419 -9.50 -12.42 -10.95
N PHE A 420 -9.12 -13.69 -11.20
CA PHE A 420 -9.15 -14.29 -12.54
C PHE A 420 -10.56 -14.30 -13.11
N ASP A 421 -11.57 -14.67 -12.33
CA ASP A 421 -12.98 -14.62 -12.75
C ASP A 421 -13.40 -13.21 -13.20
N GLY A 422 -12.88 -12.18 -12.53
CA GLY A 422 -13.06 -10.77 -12.95
C GLY A 422 -12.43 -10.46 -14.30
N PHE A 423 -11.19 -10.95 -14.53
CA PHE A 423 -10.49 -10.76 -15.81
C PHE A 423 -11.13 -11.54 -16.96
N VAL A 424 -11.65 -12.75 -16.71
CA VAL A 424 -12.43 -13.52 -17.70
C VAL A 424 -13.63 -12.70 -18.17
N LYS A 425 -14.45 -12.18 -17.24
CA LYS A 425 -15.60 -11.34 -17.58
C LYS A 425 -15.20 -10.09 -18.37
N THR A 426 -14.10 -9.45 -17.99
CA THR A 426 -13.58 -8.28 -18.70
C THR A 426 -13.13 -8.65 -20.11
N ASN A 427 -12.42 -9.76 -20.28
CA ASN A 427 -12.00 -10.25 -21.58
C ASN A 427 -13.20 -10.62 -22.48
N ASP A 428 -14.20 -11.33 -21.92
CA ASP A 428 -15.40 -11.71 -22.66
C ASP A 428 -16.20 -10.49 -23.13
N SER A 429 -16.23 -9.40 -22.36
CA SER A 429 -16.89 -8.16 -22.77
C SER A 429 -16.24 -7.51 -24.00
N LYS A 430 -14.97 -7.82 -24.29
CA LYS A 430 -14.21 -7.34 -25.46
C LYS A 430 -14.42 -8.21 -26.70
N ASN A 431 -15.11 -9.34 -26.59
CA ASN A 431 -15.37 -10.24 -27.70
C ASN A 431 -16.40 -9.63 -28.65
N ILE A 432 -15.90 -8.99 -29.72
CA ILE A 432 -16.72 -8.35 -30.75
C ILE A 432 -17.64 -9.39 -31.41
N PHE A 433 -17.20 -10.65 -31.52
CA PHE A 433 -18.03 -11.73 -32.07
C PHE A 433 -19.25 -12.02 -31.20
N ASN A 434 -19.12 -11.99 -29.89
CA ASN A 434 -20.26 -12.12 -28.98
C ASN A 434 -21.22 -10.93 -29.12
N ALA A 435 -20.69 -9.72 -29.24
CA ALA A 435 -21.51 -8.51 -29.43
C ALA A 435 -22.18 -8.47 -30.82
N ALA A 436 -21.54 -9.05 -31.84
CA ALA A 436 -22.06 -9.09 -33.20
C ALA A 436 -22.91 -10.35 -33.49
N ARG A 437 -22.89 -11.36 -32.60
CA ARG A 437 -23.58 -12.65 -32.81
C ARG A 437 -25.08 -12.47 -33.03
N THR A 438 -25.75 -11.74 -32.17
CA THR A 438 -27.20 -11.50 -32.24
C THR A 438 -27.63 -10.86 -33.57
N PRO A 439 -27.07 -9.73 -34.00
CA PRO A 439 -27.45 -9.16 -35.31
C PRO A 439 -27.05 -10.05 -36.48
N ALA A 440 -25.91 -10.79 -36.39
CA ALA A 440 -25.47 -11.69 -37.45
C ALA A 440 -26.44 -12.85 -37.65
N VAL A 441 -26.93 -13.46 -36.56
CA VAL A 441 -27.91 -14.58 -36.62
C VAL A 441 -29.19 -14.11 -37.31
N PHE A 442 -29.76 -12.96 -36.90
CA PHE A 442 -30.99 -12.46 -37.50
C PHE A 442 -30.78 -12.01 -38.95
N LEU A 443 -29.62 -11.47 -39.32
CA LEU A 443 -29.29 -11.13 -40.71
C LEU A 443 -29.26 -12.39 -41.60
N VAL A 444 -28.65 -13.50 -41.11
CA VAL A 444 -28.66 -14.76 -41.86
C VAL A 444 -30.09 -15.30 -42.03
N ILE A 445 -30.93 -15.22 -41.00
CA ILE A 445 -32.34 -15.62 -41.08
C ILE A 445 -33.07 -14.74 -42.12
N ILE A 446 -32.84 -13.43 -42.16
CA ILE A 446 -33.43 -12.51 -43.16
C ILE A 446 -33.04 -12.96 -44.57
N VAL A 447 -31.74 -13.20 -44.83
CA VAL A 447 -31.25 -13.60 -46.16
C VAL A 447 -31.83 -14.94 -46.58
N LEU A 448 -31.80 -15.93 -45.70
CA LEU A 448 -32.33 -17.27 -45.98
C LEU A 448 -33.83 -17.23 -46.22
N SER A 449 -34.59 -16.51 -45.39
CA SER A 449 -36.04 -16.36 -45.56
C SER A 449 -36.40 -15.67 -46.87
N TYR A 450 -35.65 -14.61 -47.25
CA TYR A 450 -35.83 -13.90 -48.53
C TYR A 450 -35.58 -14.82 -49.72
N MET A 451 -34.46 -15.55 -49.72
CA MET A 451 -34.14 -16.51 -50.80
C MET A 451 -35.19 -17.62 -50.93
N THR A 452 -35.59 -18.21 -49.78
CA THR A 452 -36.57 -19.27 -49.74
C THR A 452 -37.96 -18.80 -50.16
N SER A 453 -38.39 -17.62 -49.76
CA SER A 453 -39.64 -17.01 -50.22
C SER A 453 -39.62 -16.78 -51.72
N GLY A 454 -38.54 -16.24 -52.30
CA GLY A 454 -38.38 -16.08 -53.74
C GLY A 454 -38.47 -17.42 -54.51
N PHE A 455 -37.85 -18.48 -53.99
CA PHE A 455 -37.92 -19.79 -54.56
C PHE A 455 -39.35 -20.35 -54.58
N PHE A 456 -40.12 -20.21 -53.49
CA PHE A 456 -41.51 -20.68 -53.44
C PHE A 456 -42.46 -19.86 -54.34
N ILE A 457 -42.19 -18.57 -54.53
CA ILE A 457 -42.93 -17.72 -55.48
C ILE A 457 -42.71 -18.23 -56.91
N MET A 458 -41.46 -18.58 -57.28
CA MET A 458 -41.16 -19.18 -58.60
C MET A 458 -41.89 -20.50 -58.85
N LEU A 459 -42.12 -21.29 -57.80
CA LEU A 459 -42.87 -22.53 -57.88
C LEU A 459 -44.40 -22.36 -57.83
N GLY A 460 -44.92 -21.14 -57.71
CA GLY A 460 -46.35 -20.87 -57.60
C GLY A 460 -46.96 -21.15 -56.22
N LEU A 461 -46.13 -21.48 -55.21
CA LEU A 461 -46.56 -21.84 -53.86
C LEU A 461 -46.63 -20.58 -52.93
N THR A 462 -47.57 -19.68 -53.27
CA THR A 462 -47.68 -18.35 -52.60
C THR A 462 -47.97 -18.42 -51.10
N SER A 463 -48.73 -19.43 -50.64
CA SER A 463 -49.01 -19.62 -49.20
C SER A 463 -47.75 -19.93 -48.38
N LEU A 464 -46.85 -20.75 -48.92
CA LEU A 464 -45.57 -21.06 -48.28
C LEU A 464 -44.64 -19.84 -48.31
N ALA A 465 -44.57 -19.11 -49.40
CA ALA A 465 -43.83 -17.88 -49.52
C ALA A 465 -44.26 -16.82 -48.46
N SER A 466 -45.56 -16.74 -48.17
CA SER A 466 -46.08 -15.83 -47.14
C SER A 466 -45.59 -16.14 -45.75
N VAL A 467 -45.39 -17.42 -45.39
CA VAL A 467 -44.83 -17.83 -44.09
C VAL A 467 -43.38 -17.33 -43.96
N PHE A 468 -42.55 -17.53 -45.01
CA PHE A 468 -41.17 -17.03 -44.98
C PHE A 468 -41.07 -15.50 -44.96
N ASN A 469 -42.02 -14.81 -45.58
CA ASN A 469 -42.09 -13.32 -45.47
C ASN A 469 -42.46 -12.85 -44.05
N ILE A 470 -43.29 -13.59 -43.32
CA ILE A 470 -43.60 -13.31 -41.92
C ILE A 470 -42.31 -13.51 -41.05
N ILE A 471 -41.58 -14.61 -41.25
CA ILE A 471 -40.32 -14.88 -40.55
C ILE A 471 -39.29 -13.78 -40.82
N LEU A 472 -39.17 -13.34 -42.08
CA LEU A 472 -38.31 -12.24 -42.48
C LEU A 472 -38.71 -10.94 -41.78
N GLY A 473 -39.99 -10.61 -41.70
CA GLY A 473 -40.51 -9.44 -41.02
C GLY A 473 -40.19 -9.45 -39.50
N LEU A 474 -40.37 -10.60 -38.85
CA LEU A 474 -40.05 -10.77 -37.43
C LEU A 474 -38.55 -10.65 -37.18
N ALA A 475 -37.69 -11.22 -38.01
CA ALA A 475 -36.26 -11.12 -37.91
C ALA A 475 -35.74 -9.68 -38.09
N LEU A 476 -36.35 -8.92 -39.06
CA LEU A 476 -36.08 -7.51 -39.25
C LEU A 476 -36.44 -6.68 -38.00
N LEU A 477 -37.63 -6.96 -37.44
CA LEU A 477 -38.10 -6.33 -36.21
C LEU A 477 -37.15 -6.60 -35.02
N ALA A 478 -36.69 -7.85 -34.92
CA ALA A 478 -35.73 -8.24 -33.89
C ALA A 478 -34.38 -7.49 -34.00
N VAL A 479 -33.85 -7.32 -35.23
CA VAL A 479 -32.60 -6.53 -35.45
C VAL A 479 -32.80 -5.08 -35.06
N VAL A 480 -33.92 -4.47 -35.46
CA VAL A 480 -34.22 -3.05 -35.14
C VAL A 480 -34.41 -2.87 -33.62
N ALA A 481 -35.16 -3.76 -32.99
CA ALA A 481 -35.38 -3.73 -31.54
C ALA A 481 -34.04 -3.93 -30.78
N TRP A 482 -33.24 -4.89 -31.20
CA TRP A 482 -31.91 -5.12 -30.62
C TRP A 482 -31.01 -3.88 -30.75
N ALA A 483 -30.97 -3.26 -31.94
CA ALA A 483 -30.20 -2.04 -32.17
C ALA A 483 -30.71 -0.88 -31.29
N TYR A 484 -32.00 -0.68 -31.22
CA TYR A 484 -32.62 0.36 -30.37
C TYR A 484 -32.23 0.15 -28.89
N ILE A 485 -32.40 -1.07 -28.35
CA ILE A 485 -32.10 -1.39 -26.96
C ILE A 485 -30.61 -1.19 -26.69
N ARG A 486 -29.73 -1.59 -27.62
CA ARG A 486 -28.28 -1.48 -27.47
C ARG A 486 -27.81 -0.01 -27.43
N PHE A 487 -28.42 0.87 -28.20
CA PHE A 487 -28.06 2.30 -28.28
C PHE A 487 -28.79 3.16 -27.24
N SER A 488 -30.04 2.84 -26.88
CA SER A 488 -30.82 3.61 -25.89
C SER A 488 -30.52 3.20 -24.45
N GLY A 489 -30.10 1.95 -24.22
CA GLY A 489 -29.94 1.36 -22.89
C GLY A 489 -31.25 1.04 -22.15
N GLU A 490 -32.41 1.25 -22.81
CA GLU A 490 -33.75 0.95 -22.29
C GLU A 490 -34.13 -0.52 -22.58
N LEU A 491 -35.12 -1.05 -21.88
CA LEU A 491 -35.71 -2.39 -22.10
C LEU A 491 -34.65 -3.54 -22.08
N ARG A 492 -33.70 -3.51 -21.17
CA ARG A 492 -32.58 -4.47 -21.07
C ARG A 492 -33.04 -5.93 -20.96
N GLU A 493 -34.18 -6.21 -20.30
CA GLU A 493 -34.75 -7.55 -20.18
C GLU A 493 -35.15 -8.13 -21.54
N ILE A 494 -35.72 -7.31 -22.42
CA ILE A 494 -36.09 -7.74 -23.79
C ILE A 494 -34.79 -7.95 -24.61
N GLY A 495 -33.77 -7.12 -24.38
CA GLY A 495 -32.47 -7.27 -25.02
C GLY A 495 -31.79 -8.60 -24.67
N SER A 496 -31.79 -9.00 -23.39
CA SER A 496 -31.23 -10.29 -22.98
C SER A 496 -31.98 -11.47 -23.57
N GLN A 497 -33.32 -11.42 -23.65
CA GLN A 497 -34.11 -12.47 -24.28
C GLN A 497 -33.81 -12.61 -25.80
N LEU A 498 -33.56 -11.50 -26.50
CA LEU A 498 -33.15 -11.53 -27.91
C LEU A 498 -31.76 -12.14 -28.08
N ASP A 499 -30.85 -11.83 -27.18
CA ASP A 499 -29.50 -12.42 -27.16
C ASP A 499 -29.55 -13.92 -26.85
N ASP A 500 -30.36 -14.38 -25.90
CA ASP A 500 -30.56 -15.78 -25.55
C ASP A 500 -31.17 -16.59 -26.74
N ILE A 501 -32.15 -16.03 -27.42
CA ILE A 501 -32.74 -16.63 -28.62
C ILE A 501 -31.69 -16.73 -29.73
N ALA A 502 -30.91 -15.71 -29.95
CA ALA A 502 -29.85 -15.71 -30.97
C ALA A 502 -28.75 -16.73 -30.62
N GLU A 503 -28.39 -16.86 -29.33
CA GLU A 503 -27.43 -17.86 -28.85
C GLU A 503 -27.94 -19.29 -29.10
N TRP A 504 -29.18 -19.57 -28.73
CA TRP A 504 -29.78 -20.87 -28.97
C TRP A 504 -29.81 -21.23 -30.48
N ILE A 505 -30.19 -20.27 -31.37
CA ILE A 505 -30.18 -20.46 -32.81
C ILE A 505 -28.76 -20.69 -33.33
N TRP A 506 -27.78 -19.97 -32.81
CA TRP A 506 -26.38 -20.11 -33.18
C TRP A 506 -25.86 -21.51 -32.86
N ASP A 507 -26.07 -21.99 -31.64
CA ASP A 507 -25.53 -23.27 -31.17
C ASP A 507 -26.27 -24.47 -31.73
N GLU A 508 -27.62 -24.44 -31.78
CA GLU A 508 -28.44 -25.57 -32.20
C GLU A 508 -28.58 -25.69 -33.73
N VAL A 509 -28.49 -24.58 -34.44
CA VAL A 509 -28.73 -24.59 -35.89
C VAL A 509 -27.45 -24.27 -36.66
N MET A 510 -26.85 -23.10 -36.42
CA MET A 510 -25.73 -22.62 -37.23
C MET A 510 -24.46 -23.43 -37.07
N MET A 511 -24.09 -23.79 -35.84
CA MET A 511 -22.90 -24.59 -35.57
C MET A 511 -23.05 -26.03 -36.13
N LYS A 512 -24.24 -26.62 -36.06
CA LYS A 512 -24.50 -27.95 -36.66
C LYS A 512 -24.45 -27.91 -38.18
N VAL A 513 -25.01 -26.86 -38.79
CA VAL A 513 -24.93 -26.66 -40.24
C VAL A 513 -23.49 -26.40 -40.70
N TYR A 514 -22.75 -25.61 -39.97
CA TYR A 514 -21.34 -25.35 -40.26
C TYR A 514 -20.47 -26.60 -40.12
N ALA A 515 -20.67 -27.39 -39.06
CA ALA A 515 -19.97 -28.68 -38.87
C ALA A 515 -20.27 -29.66 -40.01
N PHE A 516 -21.56 -29.80 -40.41
CA PHE A 516 -21.97 -30.62 -41.55
C PHE A 516 -21.37 -30.14 -42.88
N ALA A 517 -21.31 -28.81 -43.12
CA ALA A 517 -20.73 -28.24 -44.34
C ALA A 517 -19.21 -28.44 -44.40
N LEU A 518 -18.51 -28.34 -43.25
CA LEU A 518 -17.08 -28.64 -43.12
C LEU A 518 -16.79 -30.11 -43.40
N GLU A 519 -17.61 -31.02 -42.88
CA GLU A 519 -17.47 -32.48 -43.09
C GLU A 519 -17.66 -32.85 -44.57
N GLN A 520 -18.67 -32.29 -45.22
CA GLN A 520 -18.89 -32.44 -46.66
C GLN A 520 -17.78 -31.83 -47.50
N GLY A 521 -17.30 -30.63 -47.11
CA GLY A 521 -16.18 -29.95 -47.77
C GLY A 521 -14.87 -30.72 -47.69
N THR A 522 -14.54 -31.28 -46.52
CA THR A 522 -13.37 -32.14 -46.34
C THR A 522 -13.46 -33.44 -47.13
N GLN A 523 -14.63 -34.07 -47.15
CA GLN A 523 -14.84 -35.28 -47.97
C GLN A 523 -14.71 -34.99 -49.48
N ALA A 524 -15.21 -33.85 -49.96
CA ALA A 524 -15.08 -33.43 -51.36
C ALA A 524 -13.63 -33.13 -51.76
N VAL A 525 -12.83 -32.53 -50.86
CA VAL A 525 -11.39 -32.29 -51.09
C VAL A 525 -10.62 -33.59 -51.11
N ILE A 526 -10.89 -34.52 -50.19
CA ILE A 526 -10.27 -35.86 -50.16
C ILE A 526 -10.63 -36.64 -51.43
N HIS A 527 -11.88 -36.60 -51.86
CA HIS A 527 -12.32 -37.26 -53.07
C HIS A 527 -11.68 -36.69 -54.34
N ARG A 528 -11.48 -35.36 -54.41
CA ARG A 528 -10.73 -34.72 -55.51
C ARG A 528 -9.25 -35.09 -55.50
N GLN A 529 -8.61 -35.20 -54.37
CA GLN A 529 -7.21 -35.65 -54.26
C GLN A 529 -7.05 -37.09 -54.68
N ILE A 530 -7.93 -37.98 -54.28
CA ILE A 530 -7.92 -39.39 -54.69
C ILE A 530 -8.16 -39.55 -56.19
N THR A 531 -9.08 -38.77 -56.79
CA THR A 531 -9.38 -38.82 -58.23
C THR A 531 -8.28 -38.21 -59.07
N SER A 532 -7.52 -37.21 -58.55
CA SER A 532 -6.36 -36.60 -59.24
C SER A 532 -5.13 -37.48 -59.16
N SER A 533 -4.94 -38.30 -58.15
CA SER A 533 -3.86 -39.27 -58.07
C SER A 533 -4.08 -40.48 -59.00
N LYS A 534 -5.35 -40.94 -59.17
CA LYS A 534 -5.71 -42.01 -60.14
C LYS A 534 -5.61 -41.58 -61.63
N LYS A 535 -5.52 -40.29 -61.95
CA LYS A 535 -5.30 -39.80 -63.33
C LYS A 535 -3.82 -39.58 -63.64
N ARG A 536 -2.92 -39.77 -62.68
CA ARG A 536 -1.48 -39.66 -62.86
C ARG A 536 -0.75 -41.01 -62.91
N GLU A 537 -1.43 -42.10 -62.65
CA GLU A 537 -1.04 -43.50 -63.01
C GLU A 537 -1.67 -43.84 -64.38
#